data_73eae754562d783ac892530b5a2c4eb7
#
_entry.id   73eae754562d783ac892530b5a2c4eb7
#
_cell.length_a   1.000
_cell.length_b   1.000
_cell.length_c   1.000
_cell.angle_alpha   90.00
_cell.angle_beta   90.00
_cell.angle_gamma   90.00
#
_symmetry.space_group_name_H-M   'P 1'
#
loop_
_entity.id
_entity.type
_entity.pdbx_description
1 polymer ?
#
loop_
_entity_poly.entity_id
_entity_poly.type
_entity_poly.pdbx_seq_one_letter_code
_entity_poly.pdbx_strand_id
1 'polypeptide(L)'
;MLRIRLSRHGAKKDPHYRVVVAERSSPRDGRFLEILGYYNPALKPVRFSLNLERIDHWMNLGAQPSGTVTGLISRVRQQEQP
;
A
#
# COMPACT_ATOMS: atom_id res chain seq x y z
N MET A 1 -6.80 -2.50 15.71
CA MET A 1 -6.53 -1.28 14.98
C MET A 1 -6.04 -1.61 13.58
N LEU A 2 -6.64 -1.01 12.57
CA LEU A 2 -6.31 -1.31 11.18
C LEU A 2 -5.15 -0.43 10.68
N ARG A 3 -4.27 -1.05 9.87
CA ARG A 3 -3.14 -0.35 9.24
C ARG A 3 -3.13 -0.63 7.75
N ILE A 4 -2.81 0.39 6.99
CA ILE A 4 -2.53 0.25 5.55
C ILE A 4 -1.01 0.24 5.40
N ARG A 5 -0.46 -0.87 4.92
CA ARG A 5 0.98 -1.08 4.89
C ARG A 5 1.41 -1.87 3.66
N LEU A 6 2.72 -1.89 3.42
CA LEU A 6 3.28 -2.72 2.36
C LEU A 6 3.52 -4.14 2.87
N SER A 7 3.15 -5.11 2.03
CA SER A 7 3.44 -6.51 2.26
C SER A 7 4.39 -6.98 1.16
N ARG A 8 5.52 -7.58 1.55
CA ARG A 8 6.55 -8.01 0.60
C ARG A 8 6.17 -9.33 -0.05
N HIS A 9 6.32 -9.37 -1.37
CA HIS A 9 6.12 -10.56 -2.20
C HIS A 9 7.27 -10.66 -3.19
N GLY A 10 7.35 -11.79 -3.91
CA GLY A 10 8.36 -11.97 -4.92
C GLY A 10 9.61 -12.65 -4.41
N ALA A 11 10.62 -12.76 -5.27
CA ALA A 11 11.87 -13.42 -4.96
C ALA A 11 12.78 -12.54 -4.11
N LYS A 12 13.80 -13.15 -3.51
CA LYS A 12 14.75 -12.45 -2.64
C LYS A 12 15.43 -11.27 -3.33
N LYS A 13 15.71 -11.38 -4.63
CA LYS A 13 16.40 -10.35 -5.42
C LYS A 13 15.45 -9.53 -6.30
N ASP A 14 14.15 -9.80 -6.24
CA ASP A 14 13.16 -9.11 -7.05
C ASP A 14 11.92 -8.85 -6.19
N PRO A 15 12.03 -7.92 -5.23
CA PRO A 15 10.93 -7.66 -4.31
C PRO A 15 9.78 -6.93 -5.00
N HIS A 16 8.59 -7.46 -4.79
CA HIS A 16 7.33 -6.80 -5.15
C HIS A 16 6.58 -6.52 -3.87
N TYR A 17 5.90 -5.39 -3.81
CA TYR A 17 5.11 -5.05 -2.64
C TYR A 17 3.66 -4.89 -3.02
N ARG A 18 2.78 -5.30 -2.12
CA ARG A 18 1.35 -5.04 -2.21
C ARG A 18 0.98 -4.08 -1.09
N VAL A 19 0.15 -3.09 -1.42
CA VAL A 19 -0.43 -2.21 -0.41
C VAL A 19 -1.67 -2.91 0.11
N VAL A 20 -1.67 -3.22 1.40
CA VAL A 20 -2.74 -4.01 2.01
C VAL A 20 -3.25 -3.33 3.27
N VAL A 21 -4.51 -3.60 3.63
CA VAL A 21 -5.06 -3.24 4.92
C VAL A 21 -5.11 -4.49 5.79
N ALA A 22 -4.60 -4.39 7.02
CA ALA A 22 -4.52 -5.52 7.95
C ALA A 22 -4.59 -5.01 9.38
N GLU A 23 -4.87 -5.94 10.30
CA GLU A 23 -4.77 -5.63 11.72
C GLU A 23 -3.32 -5.32 12.09
N ARG A 24 -3.14 -4.31 12.92
CA ARG A 24 -1.81 -3.86 13.35
C ARG A 24 -0.99 -4.99 13.97
N SER A 25 -1.65 -5.89 14.72
CA SER A 25 -1.00 -6.99 15.41
C SER A 25 -0.62 -8.16 14.50
N SER A 26 -1.11 -8.18 13.24
CA SER A 26 -0.80 -9.25 12.32
C SER A 26 0.65 -9.15 11.84
N PRO A 27 1.35 -10.29 11.63
CA PRO A 27 2.69 -10.26 11.04
C PRO A 27 2.69 -9.58 9.68
N ARG A 28 3.84 -9.01 9.32
CA ARG A 28 4.01 -8.27 8.06
C ARG A 28 3.57 -9.08 6.83
N ASP A 29 3.86 -10.38 6.81
CA ASP A 29 3.53 -11.27 5.72
C ASP A 29 2.35 -12.18 6.08
N GLY A 30 1.59 -11.80 7.12
CA GLY A 30 0.42 -12.54 7.57
C GLY A 30 -0.84 -12.14 6.83
N ARG A 31 -1.98 -12.49 7.43
CA ARG A 31 -3.28 -12.24 6.82
C ARG A 31 -3.57 -10.76 6.67
N PHE A 32 -4.20 -10.41 5.58
CA PHE A 32 -4.69 -9.07 5.34
C PHE A 32 -6.17 -9.12 4.92
N LEU A 33 -6.83 -7.97 5.04
CA LEU A 33 -8.26 -7.88 4.74
C LEU A 33 -8.52 -7.62 3.26
N GLU A 34 -7.70 -6.77 2.65
CA GLU A 34 -7.89 -6.38 1.25
C GLU A 34 -6.58 -5.89 0.65
N ILE A 35 -6.38 -6.16 -0.63
CA ILE A 35 -5.26 -5.59 -1.40
C ILE A 35 -5.73 -4.26 -1.99
N LEU A 36 -4.99 -3.19 -1.69
CA LEU A 36 -5.35 -1.84 -2.10
C LEU A 36 -4.47 -1.30 -3.23
N GLY A 37 -3.40 -2.01 -3.58
CA GLY A 37 -2.52 -1.57 -4.64
C GLY A 37 -1.23 -2.36 -4.71
N TYR A 38 -0.33 -1.89 -5.57
CA TYR A 38 0.95 -2.53 -5.85
C TYR A 38 2.04 -1.49 -5.90
N TYR A 39 3.26 -1.89 -5.49
CA TYR A 39 4.43 -1.04 -5.55
C TYR A 39 5.64 -1.89 -5.92
N ASN A 40 6.33 -1.50 -6.99
CA ASN A 40 7.55 -2.18 -7.44
C ASN A 40 8.68 -1.16 -7.62
N PRO A 41 9.52 -0.98 -6.59
CA PRO A 41 10.59 -0.01 -6.66
C PRO A 41 11.77 -0.42 -7.56
N ALA A 42 11.84 -1.71 -7.93
CA ALA A 42 12.94 -2.21 -8.77
C ALA A 42 12.81 -1.80 -10.23
N LEU A 43 11.61 -1.43 -10.67
CA LEU A 43 11.38 -1.00 -12.05
C LEU A 43 11.84 0.45 -12.25
N LYS A 44 12.33 0.73 -13.45
CA LYS A 44 12.70 2.10 -13.84
C LYS A 44 11.91 2.49 -15.09
N PRO A 45 11.01 3.50 -15.00
CA PRO A 45 10.65 4.22 -13.76
C PRO A 45 9.92 3.34 -12.77
N VAL A 46 9.97 3.73 -11.50
CA VAL A 46 9.26 3.04 -10.43
C VAL A 46 7.77 2.97 -10.76
N ARG A 47 7.21 1.78 -10.63
CA ARG A 47 5.79 1.58 -10.92
C ARG A 47 5.03 1.27 -9.66
N PHE A 48 3.89 1.94 -9.51
CA PHE A 48 2.95 1.69 -8.42
C PHE A 48 1.55 2.04 -8.87
N SER A 49 0.58 1.39 -8.27
CA SER A 49 -0.82 1.62 -8.54
C SER A 49 -1.58 1.52 -7.23
N LEU A 50 -2.43 2.49 -6.95
CA LEU A 50 -3.23 2.52 -5.73
C LEU A 50 -4.70 2.67 -6.07
N ASN A 51 -5.55 1.93 -5.38
CA ASN A 51 -6.99 2.12 -5.45
C ASN A 51 -7.39 3.12 -4.37
N LEU A 52 -7.36 4.41 -4.72
CA LEU A 52 -7.62 5.49 -3.78
C LEU A 52 -9.01 5.41 -3.17
N GLU A 53 -10.00 4.98 -3.93
CA GLU A 53 -11.36 4.84 -3.45
C GLU A 53 -11.44 3.88 -2.28
N ARG A 54 -10.79 2.72 -2.40
CA ARG A 54 -10.77 1.72 -1.33
C ARG A 54 -9.89 2.16 -0.17
N ILE A 55 -8.79 2.82 -0.45
CA ILE A 55 -7.93 3.38 0.60
C ILE A 55 -8.72 4.38 1.43
N ASP A 56 -9.43 5.30 0.80
CA ASP A 56 -10.24 6.28 1.51
C ASP A 56 -11.35 5.60 2.31
N HIS A 57 -11.96 4.54 1.76
CA HIS A 57 -12.96 3.76 2.49
C HIS A 57 -12.40 3.23 3.81
N TRP A 58 -11.23 2.60 3.77
CA TRP A 58 -10.61 2.03 4.97
C TRP A 58 -10.11 3.11 5.92
N MET A 59 -9.59 4.22 5.40
CA MET A 59 -9.16 5.34 6.24
C MET A 59 -10.34 5.97 6.98
N ASN A 60 -11.51 6.05 6.32
CA ASN A 60 -12.73 6.52 6.98
C ASN A 60 -13.19 5.59 8.09
N LEU A 61 -12.82 4.32 8.03
CA LEU A 61 -13.10 3.34 9.08
C LEU A 61 -12.02 3.29 10.16
N GLY A 62 -11.04 4.19 10.10
CA GLY A 62 -10.01 4.31 11.11
C GLY A 62 -8.67 3.68 10.77
N ALA A 63 -8.50 3.11 9.57
CA ALA A 63 -7.22 2.55 9.16
C ALA A 63 -6.18 3.67 9.02
N GLN A 64 -4.97 3.40 9.53
CA GLN A 64 -3.88 4.37 9.47
C GLN A 64 -2.82 3.91 8.47
N PRO A 65 -2.45 4.75 7.49
CA PRO A 65 -1.41 4.38 6.54
C PRO A 65 -0.02 4.50 7.17
N SER A 66 0.90 3.62 6.76
CA SER A 66 2.30 3.75 7.13
C SER A 66 2.92 4.97 6.42
N GLY A 67 4.09 5.40 6.87
CA GLY A 67 4.78 6.53 6.26
C GLY A 67 5.04 6.34 4.76
N THR A 68 5.47 5.13 4.37
CA THR A 68 5.71 4.82 2.96
C THR A 68 4.42 4.90 2.14
N VAL A 69 3.33 4.33 2.67
CA VAL A 69 2.04 4.37 1.99
C VAL A 69 1.52 5.79 1.88
N THR A 70 1.69 6.60 2.94
CA THR A 70 1.31 8.02 2.90
C THR A 70 2.02 8.74 1.77
N GLY A 71 3.32 8.50 1.60
CA GLY A 71 4.08 9.08 0.50
C GLY A 71 3.57 8.65 -0.87
N LEU A 72 3.23 7.37 -1.03
CA LEU A 72 2.69 6.87 -2.29
C LEU A 72 1.32 7.48 -2.61
N ILE A 73 0.45 7.59 -1.62
CA ILE A 73 -0.86 8.23 -1.78
C ILE A 73 -0.68 9.67 -2.25
N SER A 74 0.22 10.41 -1.63
CA SER A 74 0.50 11.78 -1.98
C SER A 74 0.95 11.91 -3.45
N ARG A 75 1.83 11.01 -3.89
CA ARG A 75 2.33 11.02 -5.26
C ARG A 75 1.23 10.74 -6.28
N VAL A 76 0.34 9.79 -5.99
CA VAL A 76 -0.79 9.48 -6.89
C VAL A 76 -1.73 10.67 -6.99
N ARG A 77 -2.04 11.32 -5.86
CA ARG A 77 -2.94 12.48 -5.86
C ARG A 77 -2.34 13.65 -6.64
N GLN A 78 -1.04 13.84 -6.59
CA GLN A 78 -0.37 14.85 -7.37
C GLN A 78 -0.44 14.58 -8.87
N GLN A 79 -0.34 13.31 -9.27
CA GLN A 79 -0.43 12.92 -10.67
C GLN A 79 -1.83 13.06 -11.24
N GLU A 80 -2.86 12.92 -10.41
CA GLU A 80 -4.25 13.03 -10.83
C GLU A 80 -4.73 14.47 -10.95
N GLN A 81 -4.00 15.41 -10.36
CA GLN A 81 -4.36 16.82 -10.46
C GLN A 81 -3.84 17.40 -11.77
N PRO A 82 -4.71 18.10 -12.54
CA PRO A 82 -4.26 18.73 -13.77
C PRO A 82 -3.29 19.90 -13.53
#